data_e6f3a73b559f678555db9c5bd8f91afa
#
_entry.id   e6f3a73b559f678555db9c5bd8f91afa
#
_cell.length_a   1.000
_cell.length_b   1.000
_cell.length_c   1.000
_cell.angle_alpha   90.00
_cell.angle_beta   90.00
_cell.angle_gamma   90.00
#
_symmetry.space_group_name_H-M   'P 1'
#
loop_
_entity.id
_entity.type
_entity.pdbx_description
1 polymer ?
#
loop_
_entity_poly.entity_id
_entity_poly.type
_entity_poly.pdbx_seq_one_letter_code
_entity_poly.pdbx_strand_id
1 'polypeptide(L)'
;VDSSWQVVKGTEKHFDVDTICMAVGLSPMSQLTSMIKCRSEDRGGTVPVVSQWGETSIPGIYAAGDVAGIEEASSAMINGRIAGTAAAERLGYIDEAERDREVETLRASLKQLHEGMFSPENKGRTDLTVTDEGIPLSQTLLKQGYVADDEIGRYPGVKHRKGIHPVIECTQNIPCNPCQDACRFGCIKVGDQITRLPEVNEEAQCTGCGMCVASCSGQAIFLVDEDVGGGFATVTMPYELLPYPQAGETGTALGRDGSEVCKAQVVSCRTSPAFDRTALLTIRVPQDMCMKARFFRREEDK
;
A
#
# COMPACT_ATOMS: atom_id res chain seq x y z
N VAL A 1 -17.81 15.63 9.05
CA VAL A 1 -19.10 15.13 8.55
C VAL A 1 -19.66 14.13 9.54
N ASP A 2 -20.94 13.97 9.60
CA ASP A 2 -21.62 12.91 10.35
C ASP A 2 -21.64 11.58 9.59
N SER A 3 -22.29 10.57 10.13
CA SER A 3 -22.45 9.25 9.51
C SER A 3 -23.22 9.25 8.18
N SER A 4 -23.93 10.34 7.88
CA SER A 4 -24.66 10.58 6.64
C SER A 4 -23.90 11.50 5.66
N TRP A 5 -22.61 11.74 5.90
CA TRP A 5 -21.75 12.62 5.11
C TRP A 5 -22.21 14.10 5.08
N GLN A 6 -23.00 14.52 6.07
CA GLN A 6 -23.41 15.92 6.20
C GLN A 6 -22.40 16.72 7.00
N VAL A 7 -22.21 17.98 6.61
CA VAL A 7 -21.30 18.89 7.33
C VAL A 7 -21.81 19.14 8.75
N VAL A 8 -20.97 18.89 9.75
CA VAL A 8 -21.24 19.19 11.15
C VAL A 8 -20.71 20.59 11.45
N LYS A 9 -21.61 21.55 11.67
CA LYS A 9 -21.24 22.94 11.99
C LYS A 9 -20.39 23.00 13.27
N GLY A 10 -19.34 23.82 13.22
CA GLY A 10 -18.41 23.99 14.34
C GLY A 10 -17.26 22.98 14.37
N THR A 11 -17.15 22.11 13.37
CA THR A 11 -16.01 21.19 13.20
C THR A 11 -15.09 21.61 12.06
N GLU A 12 -15.31 22.78 11.48
CA GLU A 12 -14.49 23.35 10.42
C GLU A 12 -13.06 23.58 10.94
N LYS A 13 -12.08 23.18 10.15
CA LYS A 13 -10.66 23.48 10.39
C LYS A 13 -10.17 24.45 9.31
N HIS A 14 -9.50 25.50 9.73
CA HIS A 14 -8.83 26.41 8.84
C HIS A 14 -7.37 25.99 8.68
N PHE A 15 -6.89 25.93 7.43
CA PHE A 15 -5.50 25.65 7.09
C PHE A 15 -4.99 26.80 6.23
N ASP A 16 -3.89 27.40 6.64
CA ASP A 16 -3.21 28.46 5.90
C ASP A 16 -2.24 27.78 4.91
N VAL A 17 -2.72 27.55 3.69
CA VAL A 17 -2.00 26.85 2.62
C VAL A 17 -2.18 27.56 1.30
N ASP A 18 -1.20 27.46 0.42
CA ASP A 18 -1.24 27.99 -0.95
C ASP A 18 -1.82 27.01 -1.97
N THR A 19 -1.87 25.72 -1.63
CA THR A 19 -2.33 24.66 -2.52
C THR A 19 -3.14 23.62 -1.76
N ILE A 20 -4.26 23.18 -2.35
CA ILE A 20 -5.09 22.10 -1.86
C ILE A 20 -5.18 21.01 -2.94
N CYS A 21 -4.77 19.78 -2.61
CA CYS A 21 -4.98 18.60 -3.44
C CYS A 21 -6.24 17.88 -2.99
N MET A 22 -7.22 17.73 -3.89
CA MET A 22 -8.48 17.05 -3.62
C MET A 22 -8.49 15.66 -4.29
N ALA A 23 -8.71 14.62 -3.50
CA ALA A 23 -8.90 13.24 -3.94
C ALA A 23 -10.20 12.69 -3.33
N VAL A 24 -11.34 13.15 -3.86
CA VAL A 24 -12.68 12.93 -3.27
C VAL A 24 -13.42 11.73 -3.85
N GLY A 25 -12.70 10.81 -4.48
CA GLY A 25 -13.22 9.59 -5.08
C GLY A 25 -13.13 9.59 -6.61
N LEU A 26 -13.55 8.47 -7.16
CA LEU A 26 -13.54 8.18 -8.59
C LEU A 26 -14.97 7.93 -9.06
N SER A 27 -15.24 8.20 -10.34
CA SER A 27 -16.48 7.80 -10.99
C SER A 27 -16.19 7.05 -12.30
N PRO A 28 -16.99 6.04 -12.67
CA PRO A 28 -16.78 5.28 -13.89
C PRO A 28 -16.84 6.16 -15.14
N MET A 29 -15.88 6.01 -16.05
CA MET A 29 -15.91 6.68 -17.36
C MET A 29 -16.78 5.88 -18.35
N SER A 30 -18.10 6.03 -18.24
CA SER A 30 -19.09 5.23 -18.98
C SER A 30 -19.58 5.87 -20.29
N GLN A 31 -18.92 6.92 -20.80
CA GLN A 31 -19.37 7.65 -21.98
C GLN A 31 -19.52 6.74 -23.21
N LEU A 32 -18.52 5.88 -23.48
CA LEU A 32 -18.59 4.98 -24.64
C LEU A 32 -19.73 3.96 -24.53
N THR A 33 -19.91 3.36 -23.35
CA THR A 33 -20.99 2.39 -23.11
C THR A 33 -22.36 3.06 -23.14
N SER A 34 -22.46 4.31 -22.72
CA SER A 34 -23.67 5.13 -22.82
C SER A 34 -24.02 5.49 -24.28
N MET A 35 -23.00 5.87 -25.08
CA MET A 35 -23.18 6.20 -26.50
C MET A 35 -23.79 5.04 -27.30
N ILE A 36 -23.37 3.81 -27.02
CA ILE A 36 -23.91 2.59 -27.67
C ILE A 36 -25.14 2.04 -26.97
N LYS A 37 -25.67 2.75 -25.96
CA LYS A 37 -26.88 2.42 -25.22
C LYS A 37 -26.89 1.04 -24.57
N CYS A 38 -25.76 0.63 -24.01
CA CYS A 38 -25.69 -0.53 -23.11
C CYS A 38 -26.65 -0.34 -21.93
N ARG A 39 -27.30 -1.43 -21.50
CA ARG A 39 -28.03 -1.41 -20.24
C ARG A 39 -27.09 -1.07 -19.10
N SER A 40 -27.48 -0.09 -18.29
CA SER A 40 -26.64 0.42 -17.19
C SER A 40 -27.45 0.52 -15.91
N GLU A 41 -26.77 0.57 -14.78
CA GLU A 41 -27.32 0.82 -13.45
C GLU A 41 -26.53 1.92 -12.75
N ASP A 42 -27.10 2.50 -11.69
CA ASP A 42 -26.43 3.49 -10.86
C ASP A 42 -25.75 2.77 -9.68
N ARG A 43 -24.44 2.86 -9.65
CA ARG A 43 -23.57 2.38 -8.54
C ARG A 43 -22.60 3.49 -8.11
N GLY A 44 -23.13 4.67 -7.76
CA GLY A 44 -22.29 5.86 -7.53
C GLY A 44 -21.78 6.47 -8.84
N GLY A 45 -22.51 6.22 -9.93
CA GLY A 45 -22.27 6.62 -11.30
C GLY A 45 -22.89 5.62 -12.28
N THR A 46 -22.96 5.98 -13.54
CA THR A 46 -23.52 5.11 -14.59
C THR A 46 -22.55 3.98 -14.89
N VAL A 47 -22.92 2.73 -14.59
CA VAL A 47 -22.11 1.52 -14.81
C VAL A 47 -22.84 0.59 -15.77
N PRO A 48 -22.19 0.08 -16.85
CA PRO A 48 -22.81 -0.90 -17.73
C PRO A 48 -23.04 -2.22 -16.99
N VAL A 49 -24.21 -2.83 -17.19
CA VAL A 49 -24.47 -4.18 -16.71
C VAL A 49 -23.71 -5.16 -17.58
N VAL A 50 -22.83 -5.94 -16.98
CA VAL A 50 -22.02 -6.95 -17.65
C VAL A 50 -22.34 -8.36 -17.15
N SER A 51 -22.13 -9.34 -18.02
CA SER A 51 -22.18 -10.75 -17.67
C SER A 51 -20.97 -11.16 -16.83
N GLN A 52 -20.95 -12.39 -16.35
CA GLN A 52 -19.79 -12.98 -15.69
C GLN A 52 -18.51 -13.01 -16.56
N TRP A 53 -18.63 -12.78 -17.85
CA TRP A 53 -17.56 -12.74 -18.84
C TRP A 53 -17.17 -11.30 -19.23
N GLY A 54 -17.73 -10.30 -18.59
CA GLY A 54 -17.53 -8.91 -18.95
C GLY A 54 -18.30 -8.45 -20.19
N GLU A 55 -19.14 -9.29 -20.81
CA GLU A 55 -19.96 -8.91 -21.96
C GLU A 55 -21.14 -8.05 -21.52
N THR A 56 -21.36 -6.93 -22.21
CA THR A 56 -22.44 -5.98 -21.94
C THR A 56 -23.80 -6.53 -22.46
N SER A 57 -24.88 -5.74 -22.35
CA SER A 57 -26.16 -6.07 -22.95
C SER A 57 -26.17 -6.08 -24.49
N ILE A 58 -25.07 -5.63 -25.11
CA ILE A 58 -24.88 -5.64 -26.57
C ILE A 58 -23.88 -6.76 -26.90
N PRO A 59 -24.29 -7.78 -27.65
CA PRO A 59 -23.43 -8.90 -27.98
C PRO A 59 -22.12 -8.50 -28.69
N GLY A 60 -21.01 -9.02 -28.23
CA GLY A 60 -19.66 -8.71 -28.74
C GLY A 60 -19.03 -7.44 -28.20
N ILE A 61 -19.73 -6.72 -27.31
CA ILE A 61 -19.17 -5.56 -26.59
C ILE A 61 -18.88 -5.97 -25.16
N TYR A 62 -17.61 -5.82 -24.77
CA TYR A 62 -17.13 -6.14 -23.44
C TYR A 62 -16.73 -4.89 -22.69
N ALA A 63 -16.91 -4.88 -21.37
CA ALA A 63 -16.47 -3.83 -20.47
C ALA A 63 -15.86 -4.45 -19.22
N ALA A 64 -14.69 -3.96 -18.84
CA ALA A 64 -13.94 -4.44 -17.68
C ALA A 64 -13.13 -3.31 -17.04
N GLY A 65 -12.72 -3.50 -15.77
CA GLY A 65 -12.07 -2.48 -14.99
C GLY A 65 -13.03 -1.39 -14.51
N ASP A 66 -12.53 -0.20 -14.22
CA ASP A 66 -13.28 0.89 -13.58
C ASP A 66 -14.58 1.28 -14.27
N VAL A 67 -14.67 1.08 -15.58
CA VAL A 67 -15.93 1.33 -16.32
C VAL A 67 -17.05 0.37 -15.91
N ALA A 68 -16.70 -0.85 -15.48
CA ALA A 68 -17.65 -1.87 -15.02
C ALA A 68 -17.88 -1.85 -13.50
N GLY A 69 -17.21 -0.94 -12.80
CA GLY A 69 -17.25 -0.74 -11.36
C GLY A 69 -15.86 -0.43 -10.83
N ILE A 70 -15.73 0.63 -10.04
CA ILE A 70 -14.43 1.07 -9.54
C ILE A 70 -13.95 0.12 -8.46
N GLU A 71 -12.81 -0.50 -8.74
CA GLU A 71 -12.08 -1.37 -7.84
C GLU A 71 -10.58 -1.01 -7.85
N GLU A 72 -9.75 -1.94 -7.42
CA GLU A 72 -8.29 -1.81 -7.47
C GLU A 72 -7.75 -2.16 -8.87
N ALA A 73 -6.57 -1.63 -9.20
CA ALA A 73 -5.92 -1.89 -10.49
C ALA A 73 -5.71 -3.39 -10.76
N SER A 74 -5.39 -4.19 -9.73
CA SER A 74 -5.23 -5.64 -9.84
C SER A 74 -6.53 -6.34 -10.23
N SER A 75 -7.66 -5.95 -9.64
CA SER A 75 -8.98 -6.45 -10.01
C SER A 75 -9.35 -6.05 -11.44
N ALA A 76 -9.05 -4.81 -11.84
CA ALA A 76 -9.28 -4.32 -13.20
C ALA A 76 -8.49 -5.13 -14.24
N MET A 77 -7.22 -5.47 -13.95
CA MET A 77 -6.40 -6.32 -14.82
C MET A 77 -6.99 -7.73 -14.97
N ILE A 78 -7.42 -8.36 -13.88
CA ILE A 78 -8.01 -9.70 -13.91
C ILE A 78 -9.34 -9.67 -14.67
N ASN A 79 -10.21 -8.71 -14.41
CA ASN A 79 -11.47 -8.55 -15.13
C ASN A 79 -11.25 -8.32 -16.63
N GLY A 80 -10.22 -7.53 -16.98
CA GLY A 80 -9.80 -7.34 -18.38
C GLY A 80 -9.36 -8.64 -19.05
N ARG A 81 -8.59 -9.49 -18.35
CA ARG A 81 -8.19 -10.82 -18.84
C ARG A 81 -9.39 -11.74 -19.02
N ILE A 82 -10.34 -11.78 -18.08
CA ILE A 82 -11.57 -12.56 -18.20
C ILE A 82 -12.35 -12.14 -19.46
N ALA A 83 -12.55 -10.84 -19.66
CA ALA A 83 -13.25 -10.30 -20.82
C ALA A 83 -12.52 -10.62 -22.13
N GLY A 84 -11.19 -10.49 -22.15
CA GLY A 84 -10.34 -10.83 -23.30
C GLY A 84 -10.39 -12.32 -23.66
N THR A 85 -10.35 -13.21 -22.66
CA THR A 85 -10.46 -14.66 -22.85
C THR A 85 -11.83 -15.04 -23.42
N ALA A 86 -12.91 -14.44 -22.90
CA ALA A 86 -14.26 -14.65 -23.43
C ALA A 86 -14.43 -14.12 -24.88
N ALA A 87 -13.81 -12.98 -25.18
CA ALA A 87 -13.82 -12.47 -26.55
C ALA A 87 -13.02 -13.37 -27.52
N ALA A 88 -11.90 -13.95 -27.07
CA ALA A 88 -11.10 -14.88 -27.87
C ALA A 88 -11.88 -16.16 -28.20
N GLU A 89 -12.61 -16.72 -27.23
CA GLU A 89 -13.49 -17.86 -27.44
C GLU A 89 -14.58 -17.51 -28.46
N ARG A 90 -15.28 -16.39 -28.29
CA ARG A 90 -16.31 -15.94 -29.23
C ARG A 90 -15.81 -15.81 -30.67
N LEU A 91 -14.55 -15.42 -30.83
CA LEU A 91 -13.90 -15.30 -32.16
C LEU A 91 -13.31 -16.60 -32.67
N GLY A 92 -13.38 -17.69 -31.90
CA GLY A 92 -12.91 -19.01 -32.30
C GLY A 92 -11.39 -19.20 -32.21
N TYR A 93 -10.67 -18.35 -31.46
CA TYR A 93 -9.23 -18.51 -31.21
C TYR A 93 -8.92 -19.57 -30.15
N ILE A 94 -9.84 -19.80 -29.23
CA ILE A 94 -9.77 -20.83 -28.18
C ILE A 94 -11.12 -21.54 -28.09
N ASP A 95 -11.15 -22.74 -27.54
CA ASP A 95 -12.41 -23.44 -27.26
C ASP A 95 -12.98 -23.09 -25.87
N GLU A 96 -14.20 -23.55 -25.62
CA GLU A 96 -14.92 -23.32 -24.36
C GLU A 96 -14.17 -23.91 -23.17
N ALA A 97 -13.57 -25.09 -23.32
CA ALA A 97 -12.86 -25.76 -22.22
C ALA A 97 -11.56 -25.01 -21.85
N GLU A 98 -10.89 -24.42 -22.84
CA GLU A 98 -9.71 -23.59 -22.60
C GLU A 98 -10.09 -22.27 -21.92
N ARG A 99 -11.15 -21.60 -22.39
CA ARG A 99 -11.71 -20.42 -21.74
C ARG A 99 -12.03 -20.71 -20.26
N ASP A 100 -12.74 -21.81 -19.97
CA ASP A 100 -13.21 -22.11 -18.62
C ASP A 100 -12.04 -22.38 -17.66
N ARG A 101 -11.00 -23.11 -18.11
CA ARG A 101 -9.79 -23.33 -17.30
C ARG A 101 -9.06 -22.03 -16.95
N GLU A 102 -8.87 -21.16 -17.94
CA GLU A 102 -8.20 -19.87 -17.74
C GLU A 102 -9.01 -18.98 -16.78
N VAL A 103 -10.30 -18.87 -17.01
CA VAL A 103 -11.18 -18.02 -16.22
C VAL A 103 -11.37 -18.54 -14.80
N GLU A 104 -11.38 -19.84 -14.56
CA GLU A 104 -11.41 -20.40 -13.20
C GLU A 104 -10.19 -19.96 -12.40
N THR A 105 -8.99 -20.03 -12.98
CA THR A 105 -7.76 -19.54 -12.36
C THR A 105 -7.82 -18.05 -12.05
N LEU A 106 -8.31 -17.24 -13.00
CA LEU A 106 -8.48 -15.79 -12.83
C LEU A 106 -9.50 -15.45 -11.74
N ARG A 107 -10.60 -16.17 -11.65
CA ARG A 107 -11.61 -15.99 -10.60
C ARG A 107 -11.08 -16.36 -9.21
N ALA A 108 -10.29 -17.43 -9.12
CA ALA A 108 -9.64 -17.79 -7.86
C ALA A 108 -8.72 -16.66 -7.37
N SER A 109 -7.94 -16.06 -8.28
CA SER A 109 -7.12 -14.90 -7.97
C SER A 109 -7.96 -13.67 -7.58
N LEU A 110 -9.04 -13.38 -8.31
CA LEU A 110 -9.94 -12.27 -8.00
C LEU A 110 -10.60 -12.45 -6.62
N LYS A 111 -10.99 -13.68 -6.28
CA LYS A 111 -11.53 -14.00 -4.95
C LYS A 111 -10.51 -13.69 -3.85
N GLN A 112 -9.24 -14.08 -4.03
CA GLN A 112 -8.19 -13.74 -3.06
C GLN A 112 -7.99 -12.23 -2.90
N LEU A 113 -8.08 -11.46 -4.00
CA LEU A 113 -8.02 -9.99 -3.94
C LEU A 113 -9.20 -9.37 -3.17
N HIS A 114 -10.36 -10.02 -3.20
CA HIS A 114 -11.56 -9.56 -2.51
C HIS A 114 -11.68 -10.11 -1.07
N GLU A 115 -10.70 -10.86 -0.59
CA GLU A 115 -10.59 -11.28 0.81
C GLU A 115 -9.89 -10.19 1.64
N GLY A 116 -10.04 -10.29 2.97
CA GLY A 116 -9.37 -9.40 3.91
C GLY A 116 -10.22 -8.22 4.39
N MET A 117 -9.70 -7.52 5.38
CA MET A 117 -10.39 -6.45 6.10
C MET A 117 -10.80 -5.28 5.19
N PHE A 118 -9.97 -4.95 4.21
CA PHE A 118 -10.18 -3.83 3.28
C PHE A 118 -10.78 -4.28 1.94
N SER A 119 -11.36 -5.49 1.90
CA SER A 119 -12.04 -6.00 0.72
C SER A 119 -13.21 -5.12 0.29
N PRO A 120 -13.65 -5.18 -0.98
CA PRO A 120 -14.83 -4.44 -1.45
C PRO A 120 -16.10 -4.72 -0.62
N GLU A 121 -16.25 -5.94 -0.09
CA GLU A 121 -17.36 -6.33 0.77
C GLU A 121 -17.32 -5.63 2.14
N ASN A 122 -16.12 -5.30 2.62
CA ASN A 122 -15.89 -4.58 3.86
C ASN A 122 -15.79 -3.06 3.66
N LYS A 123 -15.81 -2.57 2.44
CA LYS A 123 -15.68 -1.16 2.11
C LYS A 123 -16.75 -0.31 2.79
N GLY A 124 -16.31 0.69 3.54
CA GLY A 124 -17.22 1.57 4.31
C GLY A 124 -17.67 1.03 5.65
N ARG A 125 -17.23 -0.16 6.06
CA ARG A 125 -17.48 -0.67 7.42
C ARG A 125 -16.67 0.12 8.44
N THR A 126 -17.33 0.52 9.51
CA THR A 126 -16.71 1.22 10.64
C THR A 126 -16.64 0.34 11.90
N ASP A 127 -17.16 -0.87 11.82
CA ASP A 127 -17.24 -1.85 12.91
C ASP A 127 -16.05 -2.82 12.96
N LEU A 128 -15.11 -2.69 12.03
CA LEU A 128 -13.88 -3.47 12.03
C LEU A 128 -13.01 -3.08 13.23
N THR A 129 -12.66 -4.06 14.03
CA THR A 129 -11.89 -3.86 15.27
C THR A 129 -10.57 -4.61 15.32
N VAL A 130 -10.37 -5.54 14.40
CA VAL A 130 -9.18 -6.38 14.32
C VAL A 130 -8.74 -6.60 12.86
N THR A 131 -7.47 -6.89 12.67
CA THR A 131 -6.92 -7.38 11.38
C THR A 131 -7.35 -8.83 11.13
N ASP A 132 -7.07 -9.35 9.94
CA ASP A 132 -7.31 -10.77 9.61
C ASP A 132 -6.51 -11.72 10.52
N GLU A 133 -5.37 -11.28 11.06
CA GLU A 133 -4.57 -12.01 12.04
C GLU A 133 -5.06 -11.84 13.48
N GLY A 134 -6.19 -11.17 13.70
CA GLY A 134 -6.77 -10.92 15.02
C GLY A 134 -6.08 -9.81 15.83
N ILE A 135 -5.24 -8.98 15.20
CA ILE A 135 -4.58 -7.86 15.87
C ILE A 135 -5.59 -6.72 16.05
N PRO A 136 -5.78 -6.17 17.25
CA PRO A 136 -6.65 -5.02 17.45
C PRO A 136 -6.21 -3.82 16.61
N LEU A 137 -7.15 -3.22 15.89
CA LEU A 137 -6.88 -2.01 15.11
C LEU A 137 -6.52 -0.85 16.02
N SER A 138 -5.48 -0.14 15.63
CA SER A 138 -5.06 1.08 16.31
C SER A 138 -6.13 2.17 16.16
N GLN A 139 -6.64 2.68 17.29
CA GLN A 139 -7.57 3.81 17.27
C GLN A 139 -6.90 5.10 16.79
N THR A 140 -5.60 5.24 17.02
CA THR A 140 -4.81 6.36 16.53
C THR A 140 -4.70 6.30 15.02
N LEU A 141 -4.46 5.10 14.44
CA LEU A 141 -4.45 4.90 12.99
C LEU A 141 -5.78 5.30 12.35
N LEU A 142 -6.90 4.84 12.92
CA LEU A 142 -8.24 5.14 12.39
C LEU A 142 -8.64 6.62 12.45
N LYS A 143 -8.13 7.34 13.45
CA LYS A 143 -8.54 8.74 13.69
C LYS A 143 -7.54 9.77 13.18
N GLN A 144 -6.25 9.43 13.17
CA GLN A 144 -5.15 10.37 12.95
C GLN A 144 -4.21 9.93 11.82
N GLY A 145 -4.34 8.68 11.31
CA GLY A 145 -3.60 8.18 10.16
C GLY A 145 -2.21 7.60 10.47
N TYR A 146 -1.84 7.44 11.74
CA TYR A 146 -0.60 6.80 12.15
C TYR A 146 -0.81 5.82 13.31
N VAL A 147 0.09 4.87 13.49
CA VAL A 147 0.08 3.96 14.65
C VAL A 147 0.95 4.54 15.75
N ALA A 148 0.43 4.61 16.97
CA ALA A 148 1.19 5.09 18.12
C ALA A 148 2.37 4.17 18.46
N ASP A 149 3.42 4.73 19.06
CA ASP A 149 4.67 4.02 19.37
C ASP A 149 4.47 2.81 20.30
N ASP A 150 3.50 2.87 21.20
CA ASP A 150 3.15 1.79 22.12
C ASP A 150 2.26 0.69 21.48
N GLU A 151 1.72 0.95 20.30
CA GLU A 151 0.87 0.02 19.57
C GLU A 151 1.62 -0.70 18.43
N ILE A 152 2.67 -0.08 17.85
CA ILE A 152 3.31 -0.59 16.64
C ILE A 152 3.94 -1.98 16.82
N GLY A 153 4.41 -2.31 18.01
CA GLY A 153 4.99 -3.63 18.32
C GLY A 153 4.03 -4.80 18.24
N ARG A 154 2.73 -4.56 18.06
CA ARG A 154 1.72 -5.63 17.85
C ARG A 154 1.80 -6.26 16.46
N TYR A 155 2.35 -5.56 15.49
CA TYR A 155 2.38 -6.00 14.10
C TYR A 155 3.53 -6.98 13.84
N PRO A 156 3.30 -8.04 13.05
CA PRO A 156 4.24 -9.15 12.90
C PRO A 156 5.56 -8.75 12.24
N GLY A 157 5.55 -7.69 11.42
CA GLY A 157 6.72 -7.14 10.75
C GLY A 157 7.61 -6.26 11.64
N VAL A 158 7.18 -5.94 12.88
CA VAL A 158 7.93 -5.09 13.81
C VAL A 158 8.65 -5.95 14.83
N LYS A 159 9.94 -6.13 14.64
CA LYS A 159 10.79 -6.96 15.50
C LYS A 159 12.07 -6.23 15.87
N HIS A 160 12.59 -6.51 17.08
CA HIS A 160 13.91 -6.11 17.53
C HIS A 160 14.92 -7.22 17.22
N ARG A 161 16.03 -6.88 16.56
CA ARG A 161 17.09 -7.85 16.23
C ARG A 161 18.48 -7.19 16.29
N LYS A 162 19.49 -8.02 16.57
CA LYS A 162 20.89 -7.61 16.42
C LYS A 162 21.25 -7.53 14.94
N GLY A 163 22.05 -6.52 14.59
CA GLY A 163 22.47 -6.25 13.23
C GLY A 163 21.36 -5.69 12.36
N ILE A 164 21.66 -5.43 11.10
CA ILE A 164 20.74 -4.83 10.18
C ILE A 164 19.57 -5.77 9.83
N HIS A 165 18.34 -5.28 9.94
CA HIS A 165 17.15 -6.05 9.65
C HIS A 165 15.99 -5.14 9.17
N PRO A 166 15.00 -5.69 8.45
CA PRO A 166 13.80 -4.95 8.10
C PRO A 166 12.89 -4.80 9.31
N VAL A 167 12.36 -3.60 9.51
CA VAL A 167 11.22 -3.29 10.38
C VAL A 167 10.07 -2.90 9.47
N ILE A 168 8.97 -3.66 9.53
CA ILE A 168 7.87 -3.55 8.58
C ILE A 168 6.63 -3.07 9.33
N GLU A 169 6.24 -1.84 9.09
CA GLU A 169 5.10 -1.18 9.73
C GLU A 169 3.83 -1.24 8.86
N CYS A 170 3.67 -2.35 8.15
CA CYS A 170 2.47 -2.63 7.39
C CYS A 170 1.34 -3.04 8.33
N THR A 171 0.22 -2.32 8.27
CA THR A 171 -0.89 -2.43 9.22
C THR A 171 -2.21 -2.78 8.55
N GLN A 172 -2.20 -3.01 7.24
CA GLN A 172 -3.39 -3.20 6.43
C GLN A 172 -3.36 -4.53 5.69
N ASN A 173 -4.44 -5.29 5.82
CA ASN A 173 -4.69 -6.51 5.06
C ASN A 173 -5.17 -6.16 3.64
N ILE A 174 -4.23 -5.79 2.78
CA ILE A 174 -4.48 -5.48 1.37
C ILE A 174 -3.71 -6.45 0.46
N PRO A 175 -4.20 -6.73 -0.76
CA PRO A 175 -3.50 -7.60 -1.70
C PRO A 175 -2.21 -6.95 -2.20
N CYS A 176 -1.11 -7.19 -1.46
CA CYS A 176 0.18 -6.55 -1.70
C CYS A 176 1.33 -7.41 -1.17
N ASN A 177 2.29 -7.79 -2.04
CA ASN A 177 3.46 -8.59 -1.67
C ASN A 177 4.80 -8.16 -2.31
N PRO A 178 4.99 -6.98 -2.93
CA PRO A 178 6.26 -6.62 -3.56
C PRO A 178 7.46 -6.71 -2.62
N CYS A 179 7.28 -6.52 -1.32
CA CYS A 179 8.35 -6.61 -0.33
C CYS A 179 8.92 -8.03 -0.19
N GLN A 180 8.08 -9.07 -0.29
CA GLN A 180 8.50 -10.47 -0.31
C GLN A 180 9.28 -10.77 -1.58
N ASP A 181 8.75 -10.39 -2.75
CA ASP A 181 9.35 -10.68 -4.06
C ASP A 181 10.68 -9.94 -4.25
N ALA A 182 10.80 -8.72 -3.72
CA ALA A 182 12.05 -7.96 -3.76
C ALA A 182 13.14 -8.52 -2.85
N CYS A 183 12.80 -9.30 -1.83
CA CYS A 183 13.76 -9.81 -0.86
C CYS A 183 14.39 -11.13 -1.31
N ARG A 184 15.48 -11.06 -2.08
CA ARG A 184 16.22 -12.24 -2.57
C ARG A 184 16.80 -13.13 -1.45
N PHE A 185 16.88 -12.63 -0.22
CA PHE A 185 17.41 -13.34 0.94
C PHE A 185 16.31 -13.99 1.80
N GLY A 186 15.04 -13.85 1.41
CA GLY A 186 13.92 -14.45 2.10
C GLY A 186 13.68 -13.88 3.51
N CYS A 187 14.09 -12.63 3.77
CA CYS A 187 13.92 -12.00 5.08
C CYS A 187 12.49 -11.55 5.36
N ILE A 188 11.63 -11.52 4.34
CA ILE A 188 10.24 -11.06 4.43
C ILE A 188 9.33 -12.15 3.89
N LYS A 189 8.27 -12.47 4.61
CA LYS A 189 7.26 -13.46 4.24
C LYS A 189 5.87 -12.83 4.34
N VAL A 190 5.08 -12.90 3.29
CA VAL A 190 3.63 -12.63 3.27
C VAL A 190 2.88 -13.97 3.23
N GLY A 191 3.49 -15.00 2.64
CA GLY A 191 2.92 -16.32 2.47
C GLY A 191 2.04 -16.43 1.22
N ASP A 192 1.22 -17.48 1.16
CA ASP A 192 0.41 -17.80 -0.02
C ASP A 192 -0.79 -16.86 -0.18
N GLN A 193 -1.27 -16.30 0.92
CA GLN A 193 -2.38 -15.35 0.92
C GLN A 193 -1.83 -13.93 0.92
N ILE A 194 -1.90 -13.26 -0.22
CA ILE A 194 -1.29 -11.93 -0.45
C ILE A 194 -1.89 -10.79 0.38
N THR A 195 -3.03 -11.02 1.06
CA THR A 195 -3.66 -10.07 1.98
C THR A 195 -3.10 -10.13 3.40
N ARG A 196 -2.26 -11.12 3.71
CA ARG A 196 -1.67 -11.25 5.06
C ARG A 196 -0.65 -10.14 5.33
N LEU A 197 -0.54 -9.78 6.59
CA LEU A 197 0.50 -8.85 7.02
C LEU A 197 1.89 -9.49 6.87
N PRO A 198 2.89 -8.73 6.36
CA PRO A 198 4.23 -9.26 6.19
C PRO A 198 4.92 -9.52 7.53
N GLU A 199 5.60 -10.66 7.60
CA GLU A 199 6.39 -11.08 8.75
C GLU A 199 7.89 -11.03 8.44
N VAL A 200 8.70 -10.77 9.46
CA VAL A 200 10.17 -10.90 9.36
C VAL A 200 10.57 -12.34 9.59
N ASN A 201 11.23 -12.94 8.59
CA ASN A 201 11.81 -14.29 8.72
C ASN A 201 13.07 -14.23 9.61
N GLU A 202 12.97 -14.76 10.82
CA GLU A 202 14.03 -14.71 11.82
C GLU A 202 15.23 -15.61 11.48
N GLU A 203 15.04 -16.62 10.64
CA GLU A 203 16.10 -17.54 10.19
C GLU A 203 16.97 -16.93 9.08
N ALA A 204 16.45 -15.92 8.38
CA ALA A 204 17.15 -15.30 7.26
C ALA A 204 18.03 -14.12 7.72
N GLN A 205 19.18 -13.98 7.06
CA GLN A 205 20.11 -12.89 7.33
C GLN A 205 19.90 -11.74 6.33
N CYS A 206 19.54 -10.57 6.86
CA CYS A 206 19.43 -9.36 6.07
C CYS A 206 20.82 -8.80 5.72
N THR A 207 21.00 -8.40 4.46
CA THR A 207 22.26 -7.79 3.97
C THR A 207 22.20 -6.27 3.91
N GLY A 208 21.08 -5.64 4.26
CA GLY A 208 20.91 -4.19 4.18
C GLY A 208 20.83 -3.65 2.75
N CYS A 209 20.51 -4.48 1.76
CA CYS A 209 20.49 -4.06 0.35
C CYS A 209 19.46 -2.94 0.04
N GLY A 210 18.34 -2.88 0.79
CA GLY A 210 17.33 -1.84 0.67
C GLY A 210 16.25 -2.08 -0.38
N MET A 211 16.29 -3.21 -1.11
CA MET A 211 15.30 -3.51 -2.15
C MET A 211 13.86 -3.51 -1.61
N CYS A 212 13.62 -4.10 -0.45
CA CYS A 212 12.31 -4.12 0.18
C CYS A 212 11.81 -2.71 0.56
N VAL A 213 12.71 -1.82 0.98
CA VAL A 213 12.38 -0.42 1.29
C VAL A 213 11.95 0.32 0.01
N ALA A 214 12.73 0.18 -1.05
CA ALA A 214 12.45 0.83 -2.34
C ALA A 214 11.19 0.28 -3.03
N SER A 215 10.89 -1.02 -2.85
CA SER A 215 9.75 -1.68 -3.52
C SER A 215 8.43 -1.51 -2.77
N CYS A 216 8.43 -0.97 -1.55
CA CYS A 216 7.23 -0.79 -0.77
C CYS A 216 6.50 0.49 -1.20
N SER A 217 5.41 0.36 -1.97
CA SER A 217 4.59 1.50 -2.38
C SER A 217 3.93 2.25 -1.21
N GLY A 218 3.71 1.58 -0.08
CA GLY A 218 3.20 2.18 1.16
C GLY A 218 4.28 2.82 2.03
N GLN A 219 5.56 2.77 1.63
CA GLN A 219 6.71 3.31 2.38
C GLN A 219 6.79 2.84 3.84
N ALA A 220 6.28 1.62 4.09
CA ALA A 220 6.12 1.07 5.44
C ALA A 220 7.31 0.21 5.90
N ILE A 221 8.43 0.20 5.16
CA ILE A 221 9.58 -0.64 5.48
C ILE A 221 10.81 0.23 5.73
N PHE A 222 11.45 -0.07 6.84
CA PHE A 222 12.69 0.56 7.27
C PHE A 222 13.76 -0.52 7.48
N LEU A 223 15.04 -0.22 7.21
CA LEU A 223 16.11 -1.08 7.68
C LEU A 223 16.70 -0.44 8.93
N VAL A 224 16.73 -1.21 10.00
CA VAL A 224 17.27 -0.76 11.29
C VAL A 224 18.46 -1.62 11.64
N ASP A 225 19.56 -0.97 12.06
CA ASP A 225 20.64 -1.61 12.79
C ASP A 225 20.68 -1.00 14.18
N GLU A 226 20.22 -1.75 15.17
CA GLU A 226 19.97 -1.25 16.51
C GLU A 226 21.25 -0.96 17.30
N ASP A 227 22.39 -1.48 16.87
CA ASP A 227 23.67 -1.28 17.55
C ASP A 227 24.84 -1.18 16.55
N VAL A 228 25.14 0.04 16.13
CA VAL A 228 26.33 0.33 15.32
C VAL A 228 27.52 0.78 16.17
N GLY A 229 27.41 0.64 17.49
CA GLY A 229 28.41 1.02 18.47
C GLY A 229 28.28 2.46 18.98
N GLY A 230 28.86 2.72 20.13
CA GLY A 230 28.90 4.05 20.75
C GLY A 230 27.54 4.58 21.22
N GLY A 231 26.55 3.71 21.45
CA GLY A 231 25.18 4.10 21.86
C GLY A 231 24.32 4.64 20.72
N PHE A 232 24.66 4.30 19.48
CA PHE A 232 23.94 4.73 18.28
C PHE A 232 23.37 3.55 17.51
N ALA A 233 22.38 3.86 16.70
CA ALA A 233 21.77 2.99 15.73
C ALA A 233 21.68 3.70 14.36
N THR A 234 21.42 2.95 13.30
CA THR A 234 21.06 3.52 11.99
C THR A 234 19.67 3.11 11.56
N VAL A 235 19.00 4.03 10.88
CA VAL A 235 17.70 3.80 10.26
C VAL A 235 17.79 4.20 8.80
N THR A 236 17.48 3.24 7.90
CA THR A 236 17.37 3.50 6.46
C THR A 236 15.89 3.56 6.09
N MET A 237 15.50 4.61 5.40
CA MET A 237 14.13 4.92 5.03
C MET A 237 14.03 5.33 3.56
N PRO A 238 12.86 5.22 2.91
CA PRO A 238 12.64 5.84 1.61
C PRO A 238 12.64 7.37 1.78
N TYR A 239 13.19 8.08 0.80
CA TYR A 239 13.27 9.54 0.84
C TYR A 239 13.09 10.13 -0.56
N GLU A 240 12.06 10.93 -0.76
CA GLU A 240 11.66 11.41 -2.08
C GLU A 240 11.73 12.95 -2.22
N LEU A 241 12.12 13.65 -1.15
CA LEU A 241 12.24 15.12 -1.19
C LEU A 241 13.59 15.56 -1.77
N LEU A 242 13.55 16.62 -2.55
CA LEU A 242 14.74 17.22 -3.15
C LEU A 242 15.05 18.60 -2.52
N PRO A 243 16.33 18.95 -2.43
CA PRO A 243 17.53 18.20 -2.81
C PRO A 243 17.84 17.09 -1.81
N TYR A 244 18.44 15.99 -2.29
CA TYR A 244 18.81 14.88 -1.39
C TYR A 244 19.85 15.31 -0.33
N PRO A 245 19.65 14.90 0.95
CA PRO A 245 20.61 15.16 2.00
C PRO A 245 21.98 14.53 1.72
N GLN A 246 23.04 15.21 2.11
CA GLN A 246 24.42 14.73 1.92
C GLN A 246 24.96 14.04 3.18
N ALA A 247 25.87 13.09 3.01
CA ALA A 247 26.53 12.44 4.14
C ALA A 247 27.22 13.47 5.05
N GLY A 248 26.99 13.35 6.35
CA GLY A 248 27.49 14.28 7.36
C GLY A 248 26.54 15.43 7.71
N GLU A 249 25.51 15.71 6.89
CA GLU A 249 24.48 16.70 7.24
C GLU A 249 23.77 16.31 8.54
N THR A 250 23.39 17.32 9.31
CA THR A 250 22.60 17.16 10.53
C THR A 250 21.18 17.67 10.32
N GLY A 251 20.26 17.10 11.06
CA GLY A 251 18.87 17.45 11.02
C GLY A 251 18.09 16.88 12.19
N THR A 252 16.81 16.79 12.03
CA THR A 252 15.91 16.25 13.07
C THR A 252 15.22 15.01 12.52
N ALA A 253 15.34 13.89 13.25
CA ALA A 253 14.51 12.71 13.00
C ALA A 253 13.09 12.97 13.49
N LEU A 254 12.10 12.62 12.68
CA LEU A 254 10.69 12.75 13.00
C LEU A 254 10.07 11.37 13.25
N GLY A 255 9.03 11.35 14.09
CA GLY A 255 8.22 10.18 14.39
C GLY A 255 7.14 9.91 13.35
N ARG A 256 6.32 8.89 13.60
CA ARG A 256 5.18 8.50 12.75
C ARG A 256 4.10 9.57 12.66
N ASP A 257 3.97 10.38 13.69
CA ASP A 257 3.05 11.51 13.81
C ASP A 257 3.63 12.83 13.26
N GLY A 258 4.87 12.81 12.76
CA GLY A 258 5.60 13.98 12.31
C GLY A 258 6.24 14.81 13.44
N SER A 259 6.10 14.41 14.70
CA SER A 259 6.75 15.09 15.83
C SER A 259 8.28 14.90 15.82
N GLU A 260 9.00 15.81 16.45
CA GLU A 260 10.47 15.73 16.59
C GLU A 260 10.82 14.62 17.61
N VAL A 261 11.68 13.68 17.16
CA VAL A 261 12.16 12.56 17.99
C VAL A 261 13.54 12.89 18.59
N CYS A 262 14.51 13.17 17.74
CA CYS A 262 15.88 13.46 18.16
C CYS A 262 16.67 14.13 17.06
N LYS A 263 17.88 14.64 17.40
CA LYS A 263 18.88 15.04 16.40
C LYS A 263 19.40 13.80 15.69
N ALA A 264 19.62 13.94 14.38
CA ALA A 264 20.11 12.88 13.52
C ALA A 264 21.21 13.39 12.59
N GLN A 265 22.07 12.48 12.17
CA GLN A 265 23.11 12.76 11.19
C GLN A 265 22.95 11.82 10.00
N VAL A 266 23.03 12.36 8.81
CA VAL A 266 22.99 11.61 7.56
C VAL A 266 24.25 10.76 7.42
N VAL A 267 24.08 9.46 7.28
CA VAL A 267 25.17 8.51 6.98
C VAL A 267 25.35 8.41 5.46
N SER A 268 24.26 8.25 4.74
CA SER A 268 24.26 8.16 3.27
C SER A 268 22.87 8.43 2.71
N CYS A 269 22.83 8.94 1.47
CA CYS A 269 21.61 8.93 0.66
C CYS A 269 21.95 8.24 -0.68
N ARG A 270 21.36 7.07 -0.91
CA ARG A 270 21.68 6.22 -2.07
C ARG A 270 20.56 6.24 -3.08
N THR A 271 20.91 6.43 -4.33
CA THR A 271 20.02 6.23 -5.48
C THR A 271 20.54 5.09 -6.35
N SER A 272 19.66 4.35 -7.00
CA SER A 272 20.03 3.27 -7.91
C SER A 272 18.93 3.07 -8.94
N PRO A 273 19.25 2.70 -10.18
CA PRO A 273 18.24 2.27 -11.13
C PRO A 273 17.35 1.12 -10.63
N ALA A 274 17.91 0.25 -9.74
CA ALA A 274 17.15 -0.84 -9.12
C ALA A 274 16.13 -0.37 -8.08
N PHE A 275 16.20 0.87 -7.65
CA PHE A 275 15.27 1.46 -6.66
C PHE A 275 14.13 2.24 -7.32
N ASP A 276 14.03 2.21 -8.65
CA ASP A 276 12.99 2.88 -9.42
C ASP A 276 12.71 4.33 -8.98
N ARG A 277 13.77 5.14 -8.91
CA ARG A 277 13.77 6.55 -8.47
C ARG A 277 13.58 6.80 -6.97
N THR A 278 13.31 5.80 -6.14
CA THR A 278 13.30 5.95 -4.70
C THR A 278 14.73 6.12 -4.18
N ALA A 279 15.01 7.21 -3.48
CA ALA A 279 16.26 7.32 -2.74
C ALA A 279 16.16 6.63 -1.38
N LEU A 280 17.25 6.01 -0.94
CA LEU A 280 17.35 5.41 0.39
C LEU A 280 18.24 6.26 1.27
N LEU A 281 17.62 6.95 2.21
CA LEU A 281 18.32 7.77 3.21
C LEU A 281 18.62 6.94 4.44
N THR A 282 19.89 6.90 4.84
CA THR A 282 20.31 6.30 6.10
C THR A 282 20.75 7.40 7.07
N ILE A 283 20.12 7.44 8.23
CA ILE A 283 20.45 8.36 9.32
C ILE A 283 20.99 7.61 10.53
N ARG A 284 21.86 8.26 11.29
CA ARG A 284 22.35 7.82 12.60
C ARG A 284 21.60 8.56 13.69
N VAL A 285 21.07 7.82 14.63
CA VAL A 285 20.28 8.31 15.76
C VAL A 285 20.76 7.68 17.07
N PRO A 286 20.42 8.22 18.25
CA PRO A 286 20.58 7.48 19.51
C PRO A 286 19.90 6.11 19.43
N GLN A 287 20.51 5.09 20.04
CA GLN A 287 20.06 3.70 19.94
C GLN A 287 18.60 3.52 20.40
N ASP A 288 18.20 4.17 21.49
CA ASP A 288 16.86 4.13 22.06
C ASP A 288 15.78 4.84 21.21
N MET A 289 16.19 5.57 20.16
CA MET A 289 15.31 6.31 19.27
C MET A 289 15.11 5.63 17.90
N CYS A 290 15.85 4.55 17.59
CA CYS A 290 15.86 3.95 16.26
C CYS A 290 14.49 3.36 15.85
N MET A 291 13.71 2.86 16.82
CA MET A 291 12.37 2.34 16.54
C MET A 291 11.29 3.43 16.46
N LYS A 292 11.64 4.69 16.76
CA LYS A 292 10.74 5.85 16.67
C LYS A 292 11.00 6.69 15.43
N ALA A 293 12.28 6.86 15.05
CA ALA A 293 12.68 7.67 13.90
C ALA A 293 12.17 7.06 12.58
N ARG A 294 11.33 7.81 11.84
CA ARG A 294 10.68 7.34 10.61
C ARG A 294 10.78 8.31 9.45
N PHE A 295 11.21 9.54 9.71
CA PHE A 295 11.46 10.54 8.70
C PHE A 295 12.65 11.43 9.10
N PHE A 296 13.17 12.23 8.17
CA PHE A 296 14.26 13.16 8.40
C PHE A 296 13.95 14.52 7.81
N ARG A 297 14.04 15.55 8.64
CA ARG A 297 13.93 16.95 8.24
C ARG A 297 15.30 17.63 8.36
N ARG A 298 15.74 18.28 7.30
CA ARG A 298 16.98 19.07 7.28
C ARG A 298 16.87 20.29 8.21
N GLU A 299 17.99 20.77 8.72
CA GLU A 299 17.99 21.98 9.57
C GLU A 299 17.61 23.25 8.79
N GLU A 300 17.83 23.25 7.47
CA GLU A 300 17.54 24.39 6.58
C GLU A 300 16.05 24.48 6.20
N ASP A 301 15.25 23.48 6.47
CA ASP A 301 13.83 23.39 6.11
C ASP A 301 12.90 23.87 7.26
N LYS A 302 13.34 24.83 8.07
CA LYS A 302 12.58 25.39 9.19
C LYS A 302 11.64 26.49 8.78
#